data_1f086c1da276870bb0962d99893b6f4a
#
_entry.id   1f086c1da276870bb0962d99893b6f4a
#
_cell.length_a   1.000
_cell.length_b   1.000
_cell.length_c   1.000
_cell.angle_alpha   90.00
_cell.angle_beta   90.00
_cell.angle_gamma   90.00
#
_symmetry.space_group_name_H-M   'P 1'
#
loop_
_entity.id
_entity.type
_entity.pdbx_description
1 polymer ?
#
loop_
_entity_poly.entity_id
_entity_poly.type
_entity_poly.pdbx_seq_one_letter_code
_entity_poly.pdbx_strand_id
1 'polypeptide(L)'
;MTLGEKLSKLRKEYNYTQEQLAEILGVSRQSISKWESDIAYPETEKLIELGKLFECSMDYLLKEDITEKQGLQPTEKESIWTGFKKQFREHKSKKMIFGMPLYHIGKNAHGFFAIGLKACGVFSFGLISRGIISVGLLSLGVVSFGLLSLGLISAGIFSAGLLAVGSIALGLFASGAISVGLISFGALSVGYFSSGALAIGKYIAVGDHAHAMIAIGQTVADGNVYSHIGDLTTADIPKVVEWLDGNIPAWLGWAKAIFKFYIH
;
A
#
# COMPACT_ATOMS: atom_id res chain seq x y z
N MET A 1 11.75 -39.86 30.10
CA MET A 1 12.51 -39.08 31.09
C MET A 1 11.56 -38.20 31.84
N THR A 2 11.60 -38.26 33.18
CA THR A 2 10.80 -37.38 34.05
C THR A 2 11.28 -35.93 34.00
N LEU A 3 10.48 -34.98 34.52
CA LEU A 3 10.88 -33.59 34.65
C LEU A 3 12.17 -33.44 35.47
N GLY A 4 12.27 -34.17 36.61
CA GLY A 4 13.44 -34.10 37.48
C GLY A 4 14.71 -34.59 36.82
N GLU A 5 14.63 -35.74 36.10
CA GLU A 5 15.77 -36.24 35.31
C GLU A 5 16.25 -35.26 34.26
N LYS A 6 15.32 -34.62 33.53
CA LYS A 6 15.63 -33.59 32.51
C LYS A 6 16.26 -32.35 33.15
N LEU A 7 15.70 -31.89 34.24
CA LEU A 7 16.22 -30.72 34.97
C LEU A 7 17.64 -30.98 35.46
N SER A 8 17.88 -32.14 36.08
CA SER A 8 19.22 -32.55 36.52
C SER A 8 20.22 -32.66 35.38
N LYS A 9 19.79 -33.20 34.22
CA LYS A 9 20.61 -33.27 33.00
C LYS A 9 20.95 -31.89 32.46
N LEU A 10 19.96 -31.01 32.28
CA LEU A 10 20.16 -29.62 31.79
C LEU A 10 21.07 -28.84 32.71
N ARG A 11 20.84 -28.90 34.03
CA ARG A 11 21.70 -28.22 35.00
C ARG A 11 23.18 -28.61 34.85
N LYS A 12 23.42 -29.95 34.71
CA LYS A 12 24.79 -30.48 34.51
C LYS A 12 25.39 -30.08 33.17
N GLU A 13 24.60 -30.07 32.10
CA GLU A 13 25.05 -29.62 30.78
C GLU A 13 25.50 -28.14 30.79
N TYR A 14 24.78 -27.29 31.55
CA TYR A 14 25.14 -25.89 31.71
C TYR A 14 26.12 -25.63 32.87
N ASN A 15 26.69 -26.68 33.46
CA ASN A 15 27.67 -26.64 34.56
C ASN A 15 27.20 -25.84 35.81
N TYR A 16 25.89 -25.85 36.11
CA TYR A 16 25.36 -25.23 37.33
C TYR A 16 25.35 -26.24 38.49
N THR A 17 25.69 -25.76 39.70
CA THR A 17 25.37 -26.46 40.94
C THR A 17 23.89 -26.25 41.31
N GLN A 18 23.34 -27.09 42.20
CA GLN A 18 21.96 -26.87 42.67
C GLN A 18 21.79 -25.53 43.40
N GLU A 19 22.83 -25.04 44.06
CA GLU A 19 22.86 -23.74 44.73
C GLU A 19 22.81 -22.59 43.72
N GLN A 20 23.65 -22.65 42.67
CA GLN A 20 23.67 -21.63 41.61
C GLN A 20 22.34 -21.58 40.85
N LEU A 21 21.76 -22.71 40.55
CA LEU A 21 20.47 -22.77 39.86
C LEU A 21 19.35 -22.20 40.75
N ALA A 22 19.42 -22.50 42.05
CA ALA A 22 18.48 -21.95 43.04
C ALA A 22 18.57 -20.42 43.17
N GLU A 23 19.79 -19.88 43.18
CA GLU A 23 20.05 -18.45 43.20
C GLU A 23 19.51 -17.74 41.97
N ILE A 24 19.78 -18.29 40.78
CA ILE A 24 19.28 -17.74 39.49
C ILE A 24 17.74 -17.69 39.45
N LEU A 25 17.09 -18.74 39.96
CA LEU A 25 15.61 -18.83 39.98
C LEU A 25 14.96 -18.17 41.21
N GLY A 26 15.74 -17.64 42.14
CA GLY A 26 15.23 -17.04 43.35
C GLY A 26 14.48 -18.00 44.28
N VAL A 27 14.93 -19.26 44.34
CA VAL A 27 14.33 -20.33 45.17
C VAL A 27 15.36 -20.95 46.13
N SER A 28 14.91 -21.80 47.04
CA SER A 28 15.84 -22.53 47.93
C SER A 28 16.52 -23.68 47.22
N ARG A 29 17.76 -24.01 47.59
CA ARG A 29 18.44 -25.22 47.10
C ARG A 29 17.60 -26.49 47.32
N GLN A 30 16.86 -26.54 48.43
CA GLN A 30 15.98 -27.69 48.76
C GLN A 30 14.84 -27.83 47.70
N SER A 31 14.33 -26.72 47.17
CA SER A 31 13.33 -26.71 46.10
C SER A 31 13.88 -27.36 44.84
N ILE A 32 15.09 -26.99 44.40
CA ILE A 32 15.75 -27.59 43.26
C ILE A 32 15.96 -29.10 43.49
N SER A 33 16.43 -29.48 44.65
CA SER A 33 16.65 -30.92 44.99
C SER A 33 15.34 -31.72 44.93
N LYS A 34 14.22 -31.18 45.44
CA LYS A 34 12.90 -31.79 45.37
C LYS A 34 12.39 -31.91 43.95
N TRP A 35 12.62 -30.91 43.10
CA TRP A 35 12.23 -30.92 41.70
C TRP A 35 13.03 -31.96 40.89
N GLU A 36 14.36 -32.04 41.12
CA GLU A 36 15.22 -33.05 40.47
C GLU A 36 14.95 -34.48 40.92
N SER A 37 14.33 -34.66 42.09
CA SER A 37 13.92 -35.96 42.61
C SER A 37 12.45 -36.29 42.36
N ASP A 38 11.75 -35.48 41.59
CA ASP A 38 10.30 -35.60 41.30
C ASP A 38 9.41 -35.68 42.54
N ILE A 39 9.90 -35.17 43.70
CA ILE A 39 9.13 -35.07 44.94
C ILE A 39 8.16 -33.89 44.92
N ALA A 40 8.51 -32.82 44.17
CA ALA A 40 7.69 -31.65 44.01
C ALA A 40 7.83 -31.10 42.59
N TYR A 41 6.80 -30.45 42.11
CA TYR A 41 6.83 -29.76 40.79
C TYR A 41 7.10 -28.28 40.97
N PRO A 42 7.87 -27.63 40.10
CA PRO A 42 8.00 -26.18 40.02
C PRO A 42 6.66 -25.51 39.70
N GLU A 43 6.44 -24.32 40.21
CA GLU A 43 5.34 -23.47 39.80
C GLU A 43 5.47 -23.06 38.33
N THR A 44 4.34 -22.74 37.69
CA THR A 44 4.29 -22.43 36.24
C THR A 44 5.28 -21.32 35.88
N GLU A 45 5.41 -20.29 36.73
CA GLU A 45 6.36 -19.20 36.49
C GLU A 45 7.82 -19.71 36.45
N LYS A 46 8.18 -20.60 37.38
CA LYS A 46 9.52 -21.19 37.45
C LYS A 46 9.80 -22.15 36.29
N LEU A 47 8.77 -22.85 35.81
CA LEU A 47 8.89 -23.66 34.58
C LEU A 47 9.21 -22.78 33.35
N ILE A 48 8.56 -21.60 33.25
CA ILE A 48 8.83 -20.65 32.17
C ILE A 48 10.26 -20.09 32.27
N GLU A 49 10.72 -19.78 33.48
CA GLU A 49 12.09 -19.32 33.73
C GLU A 49 13.12 -20.40 33.37
N LEU A 50 12.87 -21.66 33.75
CA LEU A 50 13.69 -22.80 33.40
C LEU A 50 13.76 -23.02 31.87
N GLY A 51 12.63 -22.91 31.18
CA GLY A 51 12.57 -23.00 29.74
C GLY A 51 13.42 -21.93 29.04
N LYS A 52 13.38 -20.70 29.53
CA LYS A 52 14.21 -19.59 29.04
C LYS A 52 15.69 -19.80 29.36
N LEU A 53 16.01 -20.18 30.60
CA LEU A 53 17.39 -20.39 31.07
C LEU A 53 18.13 -21.48 30.28
N PHE A 54 17.43 -22.59 30.02
CA PHE A 54 18.00 -23.75 29.33
C PHE A 54 17.71 -23.79 27.84
N GLU A 55 17.10 -22.72 27.30
CA GLU A 55 16.73 -22.60 25.88
C GLU A 55 15.96 -23.80 25.34
N CYS A 56 14.99 -24.30 26.13
CA CYS A 56 14.19 -25.47 25.78
C CYS A 56 12.69 -25.16 25.83
N SER A 57 11.90 -25.93 25.08
CA SER A 57 10.45 -25.79 25.07
C SER A 57 9.80 -26.32 26.34
N MET A 58 8.63 -25.79 26.70
CA MET A 58 7.83 -26.32 27.80
C MET A 58 7.41 -27.76 27.55
N ASP A 59 7.14 -28.12 26.29
CA ASP A 59 6.82 -29.50 25.90
C ASP A 59 7.97 -30.45 26.18
N TYR A 60 9.21 -30.02 25.98
CA TYR A 60 10.39 -30.82 26.32
C TYR A 60 10.47 -31.06 27.84
N LEU A 61 10.21 -30.05 28.64
CA LEU A 61 10.26 -30.21 30.10
C LEU A 61 9.14 -31.10 30.63
N LEU A 62 7.92 -30.94 30.14
CA LEU A 62 6.71 -31.54 30.72
C LEU A 62 6.35 -32.93 30.15
N LYS A 63 6.66 -33.20 28.87
CA LYS A 63 6.27 -34.47 28.21
C LYS A 63 7.40 -35.51 28.31
N GLU A 64 7.11 -36.63 28.89
CA GLU A 64 8.09 -37.74 29.10
C GLU A 64 8.64 -38.36 27.81
N ASP A 65 7.83 -38.32 26.74
CA ASP A 65 8.15 -38.94 25.47
C ASP A 65 9.18 -38.15 24.63
N ILE A 66 9.39 -36.87 24.97
CA ILE A 66 10.31 -36.02 24.23
C ILE A 66 11.69 -36.08 24.89
N THR A 67 12.61 -36.75 24.25
CA THR A 67 14.01 -36.92 24.71
C THR A 67 14.99 -35.94 24.05
N GLU A 68 14.62 -35.38 22.91
CA GLU A 68 15.45 -34.40 22.21
C GLU A 68 15.09 -32.95 22.64
N LYS A 69 16.13 -32.20 22.97
CA LYS A 69 16.01 -30.78 23.28
C LYS A 69 15.59 -30.02 22.03
N GLN A 70 14.29 -29.78 21.86
CA GLN A 70 13.81 -28.84 20.88
C GLN A 70 13.98 -27.44 21.48
N GLY A 71 14.82 -26.62 20.84
CA GLY A 71 14.97 -25.22 21.21
C GLY A 71 13.63 -24.51 21.22
N LEU A 72 13.53 -23.43 21.98
CA LEU A 72 12.35 -22.59 22.03
C LEU A 72 11.86 -22.30 20.62
N GLN A 73 10.78 -22.94 20.20
CA GLN A 73 10.09 -22.52 18.98
C GLN A 73 9.53 -21.12 19.23
N PRO A 74 9.77 -20.17 18.35
CA PRO A 74 9.20 -18.83 18.51
C PRO A 74 7.69 -18.95 18.69
N THR A 75 7.16 -18.35 19.75
CA THR A 75 5.72 -18.31 20.05
C THR A 75 4.91 -17.93 18.81
N GLU A 76 3.71 -18.50 18.65
CA GLU A 76 2.81 -18.34 17.48
C GLU A 76 2.60 -16.89 16.95
N LYS A 77 2.95 -15.88 17.74
CA LYS A 77 2.98 -14.48 17.25
C LYS A 77 4.07 -14.23 16.19
N GLU A 78 5.15 -15.02 16.17
CA GLU A 78 6.13 -14.96 15.08
C GLU A 78 5.75 -15.82 13.88
N SER A 79 4.83 -16.78 14.04
CA SER A 79 4.47 -17.73 12.97
C SER A 79 3.73 -17.06 11.82
N ILE A 80 2.94 -16.00 12.06
CA ILE A 80 2.28 -15.24 11.00
C ILE A 80 3.33 -14.48 10.18
N TRP A 81 4.32 -13.86 10.85
CA TRP A 81 5.40 -13.14 10.17
C TRP A 81 6.44 -14.06 9.54
N THR A 82 6.72 -15.24 10.13
CA THR A 82 7.61 -16.25 9.55
C THR A 82 6.93 -17.01 8.42
N GLY A 83 5.62 -17.24 8.50
CA GLY A 83 4.80 -17.75 7.39
C GLY A 83 4.86 -16.80 6.19
N PHE A 84 4.67 -15.49 6.40
CA PHE A 84 4.86 -14.47 5.37
C PHE A 84 6.31 -14.41 4.86
N LYS A 85 7.30 -14.57 5.74
CA LYS A 85 8.72 -14.55 5.37
C LYS A 85 9.13 -15.78 4.55
N LYS A 86 8.50 -16.94 4.79
CA LYS A 86 8.73 -18.21 4.06
C LYS A 86 8.01 -18.23 2.70
N GLN A 87 6.91 -17.48 2.55
CA GLN A 87 6.15 -17.36 1.31
C GLN A 87 6.86 -16.50 0.26
N PHE A 88 7.71 -15.55 0.67
CA PHE A 88 8.53 -14.73 -0.22
C PHE A 88 9.94 -15.31 -0.38
N ARG A 89 10.01 -16.59 -0.79
CA ARG A 89 11.28 -17.20 -1.20
C ARG A 89 11.77 -16.44 -2.43
N GLU A 90 12.90 -15.74 -2.32
CA GLU A 90 13.48 -15.00 -3.44
C GLU A 90 13.72 -15.93 -4.62
N HIS A 91 13.03 -15.66 -5.70
CA HIS A 91 13.18 -16.36 -6.98
C HIS A 91 13.70 -15.38 -8.00
N LYS A 92 14.95 -15.56 -8.41
CA LYS A 92 15.63 -14.68 -9.36
C LYS A 92 15.98 -15.44 -10.63
N SER A 93 15.62 -14.90 -11.78
CA SER A 93 16.00 -15.48 -13.07
C SER A 93 17.49 -15.36 -13.32
N LYS A 94 18.09 -16.42 -13.90
CA LYS A 94 19.48 -16.40 -14.39
C LYS A 94 19.59 -15.66 -15.74
N LYS A 95 18.49 -15.50 -16.50
CA LYS A 95 18.48 -14.75 -17.76
C LYS A 95 18.42 -13.26 -17.48
N MET A 96 19.33 -12.50 -18.06
CA MET A 96 19.40 -11.03 -17.97
C MET A 96 18.93 -10.39 -19.26
N ILE A 97 18.09 -9.34 -19.14
CA ILE A 97 17.66 -8.48 -20.25
C ILE A 97 18.00 -7.04 -19.83
N PHE A 98 18.73 -6.30 -20.66
CA PHE A 98 19.22 -4.95 -20.37
C PHE A 98 19.99 -4.83 -19.02
N GLY A 99 20.76 -5.86 -18.64
CA GLY A 99 21.50 -5.89 -17.38
C GLY A 99 20.67 -6.17 -16.13
N MET A 100 19.37 -6.45 -16.27
CA MET A 100 18.46 -6.78 -15.20
C MET A 100 17.94 -8.22 -15.33
N PRO A 101 17.68 -8.93 -14.22
CA PRO A 101 17.08 -10.26 -14.28
C PRO A 101 15.71 -10.18 -14.92
N LEU A 102 15.38 -11.18 -15.78
CA LEU A 102 14.10 -11.24 -16.50
C LEU A 102 12.91 -11.19 -15.54
N TYR A 103 12.98 -11.92 -14.44
CA TYR A 103 12.00 -11.83 -13.36
C TYR A 103 12.67 -11.93 -11.99
N HIS A 104 12.12 -11.21 -11.04
CA HIS A 104 12.52 -11.28 -9.64
C HIS A 104 11.28 -11.23 -8.76
N ILE A 105 11.11 -12.28 -7.96
CA ILE A 105 10.02 -12.39 -6.98
C ILE A 105 10.66 -12.38 -5.59
N GLY A 106 10.27 -11.43 -4.73
CA GLY A 106 10.85 -11.33 -3.40
C GLY A 106 10.43 -10.07 -2.66
N LYS A 107 10.92 -9.89 -1.43
CA LYS A 107 10.57 -8.72 -0.61
C LYS A 107 11.00 -7.40 -1.29
N ASN A 108 12.21 -7.39 -1.86
CA ASN A 108 12.77 -6.26 -2.61
C ASN A 108 13.09 -6.75 -4.03
N ALA A 109 12.12 -6.76 -4.90
CA ALA A 109 12.27 -7.28 -6.25
C ALA A 109 12.83 -6.19 -7.19
N HIS A 110 13.94 -6.51 -7.89
CA HIS A 110 14.54 -5.67 -8.92
C HIS A 110 14.73 -6.47 -10.19
N GLY A 111 14.00 -6.15 -11.26
CA GLY A 111 14.09 -6.91 -12.51
C GLY A 111 13.20 -6.35 -13.60
N PHE A 112 13.23 -6.94 -14.81
CA PHE A 112 12.34 -6.55 -15.88
C PHE A 112 10.87 -6.77 -15.47
N PHE A 113 10.55 -7.95 -14.88
CA PHE A 113 9.32 -8.23 -14.16
C PHE A 113 9.65 -8.34 -12.67
N ALA A 114 9.20 -7.40 -11.86
CA ALA A 114 9.41 -7.36 -10.42
C ALA A 114 8.09 -7.60 -9.68
N ILE A 115 8.05 -8.60 -8.80
CA ILE A 115 6.87 -8.92 -7.99
C ILE A 115 7.30 -9.00 -6.53
N GLY A 116 6.70 -8.16 -5.66
CA GLY A 116 7.07 -8.18 -4.25
C GLY A 116 6.49 -7.04 -3.43
N LEU A 117 6.95 -6.89 -2.18
CA LEU A 117 6.51 -5.78 -1.33
C LEU A 117 7.02 -4.43 -1.87
N LYS A 118 8.30 -4.39 -2.25
CA LYS A 118 8.92 -3.27 -2.98
C LYS A 118 9.39 -3.79 -4.33
N ALA A 119 8.69 -3.42 -5.38
CA ALA A 119 8.99 -3.84 -6.74
C ALA A 119 9.57 -2.67 -7.54
N CYS A 120 10.70 -2.89 -8.20
CA CYS A 120 11.35 -1.90 -9.03
C CYS A 120 11.77 -2.53 -10.37
N GLY A 121 11.21 -2.07 -11.48
CA GLY A 121 11.48 -2.67 -12.79
C GLY A 121 10.67 -2.05 -13.91
N VAL A 122 10.73 -2.63 -15.11
CA VAL A 122 9.90 -2.18 -16.23
C VAL A 122 8.43 -2.46 -15.93
N PHE A 123 8.13 -3.71 -15.55
CA PHE A 123 6.83 -4.14 -15.04
C PHE A 123 6.96 -4.43 -13.55
N SER A 124 6.29 -3.67 -12.72
CA SER A 124 6.39 -3.79 -11.27
C SER A 124 5.02 -4.03 -10.62
N PHE A 125 4.92 -5.07 -9.81
CA PHE A 125 3.72 -5.47 -9.09
C PHE A 125 4.04 -5.60 -7.60
N GLY A 126 3.41 -4.79 -6.75
CA GLY A 126 3.69 -4.87 -5.31
C GLY A 126 2.96 -3.84 -4.47
N LEU A 127 3.25 -3.80 -3.17
CA LEU A 127 2.69 -2.75 -2.31
C LEU A 127 3.24 -1.38 -2.69
N ILE A 128 4.56 -1.29 -2.89
CA ILE A 128 5.24 -0.11 -3.41
C ILE A 128 5.88 -0.50 -4.72
N SER A 129 5.36 0.00 -5.83
CA SER A 129 5.82 -0.33 -7.17
C SER A 129 6.42 0.90 -7.86
N ARG A 130 7.56 0.70 -8.51
CA ARG A 130 8.23 1.72 -9.34
C ARG A 130 8.65 1.12 -10.66
N GLY A 131 8.22 1.74 -11.76
CA GLY A 131 8.57 1.22 -13.08
C GLY A 131 7.94 1.99 -14.23
N ILE A 132 8.07 1.49 -15.44
CA ILE A 132 7.36 2.05 -16.58
C ILE A 132 5.87 1.75 -16.43
N ILE A 133 5.53 0.48 -16.16
CA ILE A 133 4.18 0.06 -15.82
C ILE A 133 4.22 -0.44 -14.38
N SER A 134 3.48 0.23 -13.50
CA SER A 134 3.47 -0.05 -12.07
C SER A 134 2.07 -0.31 -11.55
N VAL A 135 1.91 -1.38 -10.78
CA VAL A 135 0.65 -1.78 -10.16
C VAL A 135 0.89 -2.05 -8.68
N GLY A 136 0.16 -1.35 -7.81
CA GLY A 136 0.35 -1.53 -6.36
C GLY A 136 -0.50 -0.61 -5.50
N LEU A 137 -0.34 -0.65 -4.19
CA LEU A 137 -1.00 0.33 -3.32
C LEU A 137 -0.42 1.74 -3.56
N LEU A 138 0.91 1.84 -3.57
CA LEU A 138 1.65 3.04 -3.95
C LEU A 138 2.36 2.74 -5.27
N SER A 139 1.93 3.37 -6.35
CA SER A 139 2.48 3.15 -7.68
C SER A 139 3.09 4.42 -8.25
N LEU A 140 4.33 4.30 -8.74
CA LEU A 140 5.09 5.37 -9.38
C LEU A 140 5.58 4.88 -10.75
N GLY A 141 5.15 5.51 -11.83
CA GLY A 141 5.56 5.06 -13.15
C GLY A 141 5.07 5.94 -14.29
N VAL A 142 5.38 5.57 -15.51
CA VAL A 142 4.79 6.22 -16.68
C VAL A 142 3.30 5.88 -16.75
N VAL A 143 2.98 4.60 -16.61
CA VAL A 143 1.60 4.10 -16.44
C VAL A 143 1.50 3.49 -15.06
N SER A 144 0.62 4.02 -14.22
CA SER A 144 0.50 3.62 -12.82
C SER A 144 -0.94 3.30 -12.44
N PHE A 145 -1.12 2.17 -11.78
CA PHE A 145 -2.40 1.70 -11.27
C PHE A 145 -2.28 1.38 -9.77
N GLY A 146 -3.13 1.99 -8.96
CA GLY A 146 -3.08 1.71 -7.52
C GLY A 146 -4.02 2.56 -6.69
N LEU A 147 -3.93 2.40 -5.37
CA LEU A 147 -4.70 3.22 -4.45
C LEU A 147 -4.21 4.67 -4.51
N LEU A 148 -2.89 4.86 -4.41
CA LEU A 148 -2.19 6.12 -4.67
C LEU A 148 -1.32 5.92 -5.91
N SER A 149 -1.66 6.57 -7.01
CA SER A 149 -0.96 6.44 -8.27
C SER A 149 -0.39 7.78 -8.75
N LEU A 150 0.90 7.79 -9.08
CA LEU A 150 1.60 8.93 -9.63
C LEU A 150 2.28 8.52 -10.94
N GLY A 151 1.95 9.21 -12.04
CA GLY A 151 2.52 8.88 -13.33
C GLY A 151 2.08 9.81 -14.44
N LEU A 152 2.54 9.54 -15.66
CA LEU A 152 2.04 10.25 -16.83
C LEU A 152 0.56 9.90 -17.06
N ILE A 153 0.27 8.60 -17.02
CA ILE A 153 -1.09 8.05 -17.04
C ILE A 153 -1.28 7.36 -15.69
N SER A 154 -2.24 7.81 -14.91
CA SER A 154 -2.49 7.30 -13.57
C SER A 154 -3.95 6.93 -13.36
N ALA A 155 -4.21 5.79 -12.75
CA ALA A 155 -5.54 5.35 -12.37
C ALA A 155 -5.57 4.77 -10.95
N GLY A 156 -6.52 5.23 -10.13
CA GLY A 156 -6.62 4.79 -8.75
C GLY A 156 -7.65 5.55 -7.92
N ILE A 157 -7.64 5.36 -6.62
CA ILE A 157 -8.50 6.17 -5.74
C ILE A 157 -7.99 7.61 -5.72
N PHE A 158 -6.70 7.79 -5.43
CA PHE A 158 -5.99 9.05 -5.56
C PHE A 158 -5.03 8.95 -6.75
N SER A 159 -5.27 9.71 -7.78
CA SER A 159 -4.45 9.70 -8.98
C SER A 159 -3.89 11.09 -9.29
N ALA A 160 -2.60 11.15 -9.62
CA ALA A 160 -1.98 12.38 -10.07
C ALA A 160 -1.07 12.13 -11.29
N GLY A 161 -1.23 12.96 -12.32
CA GLY A 161 -0.48 12.81 -13.56
C GLY A 161 -0.94 13.72 -14.68
N LEU A 162 -0.45 13.46 -15.88
CA LEU A 162 -0.93 14.19 -17.07
C LEU A 162 -2.38 13.77 -17.38
N LEU A 163 -2.62 12.45 -17.42
CA LEU A 163 -3.94 11.85 -17.52
C LEU A 163 -4.21 11.13 -16.18
N ALA A 164 -5.16 11.64 -15.40
CA ALA A 164 -5.50 11.11 -14.10
C ALA A 164 -6.97 10.65 -14.08
N VAL A 165 -7.19 9.42 -13.67
CA VAL A 165 -8.53 8.84 -13.52
C VAL A 165 -8.67 8.23 -12.13
N GLY A 166 -9.70 8.64 -11.38
CA GLY A 166 -9.88 8.10 -10.03
C GLY A 166 -11.00 8.75 -9.24
N SER A 167 -11.16 8.41 -7.98
CA SER A 167 -12.12 9.10 -7.13
C SER A 167 -11.70 10.56 -6.90
N ILE A 168 -10.41 10.77 -6.63
CA ILE A 168 -9.78 12.10 -6.59
C ILE A 168 -8.67 12.11 -7.64
N ALA A 169 -8.83 12.94 -8.65
CA ALA A 169 -7.93 13.03 -9.79
C ALA A 169 -7.31 14.42 -9.90
N LEU A 170 -5.98 14.50 -9.98
CA LEU A 170 -5.22 15.72 -10.17
C LEU A 170 -4.37 15.61 -11.44
N GLY A 171 -4.60 16.47 -12.43
CA GLY A 171 -3.83 16.35 -13.66
C GLY A 171 -4.17 17.39 -14.72
N LEU A 172 -3.50 17.28 -15.87
CA LEU A 172 -3.85 18.10 -17.02
C LEU A 172 -5.26 17.72 -17.52
N PHE A 173 -5.48 16.41 -17.69
CA PHE A 173 -6.78 15.78 -17.92
C PHE A 173 -7.13 14.98 -16.68
N ALA A 174 -8.14 15.41 -15.95
CA ALA A 174 -8.57 14.77 -14.71
C ALA A 174 -10.02 14.26 -14.84
N SER A 175 -10.27 13.01 -14.48
CA SER A 175 -11.60 12.45 -14.47
C SER A 175 -11.85 11.67 -13.16
N GLY A 176 -12.92 12.03 -12.44
CA GLY A 176 -13.22 11.38 -11.17
C GLY A 176 -14.41 12.00 -10.43
N ALA A 177 -14.69 11.53 -9.22
CA ALA A 177 -15.73 12.17 -8.40
C ALA A 177 -15.32 13.61 -8.05
N ILE A 178 -14.05 13.80 -7.65
CA ILE A 178 -13.42 15.11 -7.47
C ILE A 178 -12.27 15.19 -8.46
N SER A 179 -12.31 16.13 -9.36
CA SER A 179 -11.29 16.33 -10.39
C SER A 179 -10.76 17.77 -10.41
N VAL A 180 -9.44 17.89 -10.44
CA VAL A 180 -8.77 19.20 -10.53
C VAL A 180 -7.75 19.15 -11.66
N GLY A 181 -7.89 20.03 -12.63
CA GLY A 181 -7.00 20.02 -13.78
C GLY A 181 -7.24 21.13 -14.77
N LEU A 182 -6.56 21.07 -15.91
CA LEU A 182 -6.81 22.00 -17.00
C LEU A 182 -8.15 21.65 -17.67
N ILE A 183 -8.36 20.37 -17.94
CA ILE A 183 -9.65 19.83 -18.36
C ILE A 183 -10.09 18.81 -17.30
N SER A 184 -11.21 19.07 -16.66
CA SER A 184 -11.71 18.26 -15.54
C SER A 184 -13.14 17.78 -15.77
N PHE A 185 -13.36 16.49 -15.49
CA PHE A 185 -14.66 15.84 -15.58
C PHE A 185 -14.99 15.13 -14.27
N GLY A 186 -16.15 15.42 -13.66
CA GLY A 186 -16.51 14.74 -12.41
C GLY A 186 -17.72 15.32 -11.73
N ALA A 187 -18.13 14.75 -10.61
CA ALA A 187 -19.21 15.33 -9.83
C ALA A 187 -18.86 16.73 -9.31
N LEU A 188 -17.65 16.89 -8.77
CA LEU A 188 -17.03 18.17 -8.47
C LEU A 188 -15.82 18.34 -9.39
N SER A 189 -15.88 19.27 -10.30
CA SER A 189 -14.80 19.54 -11.26
C SER A 189 -14.30 20.99 -11.13
N VAL A 190 -12.98 21.12 -11.01
CA VAL A 190 -12.31 22.43 -10.90
C VAL A 190 -11.21 22.53 -11.94
N GLY A 191 -11.23 23.57 -12.78
CA GLY A 191 -10.21 23.70 -13.81
C GLY A 191 -10.35 24.92 -14.70
N TYR A 192 -9.69 24.88 -15.84
CA TYR A 192 -9.87 25.90 -16.88
C TYR A 192 -11.13 25.57 -17.70
N PHE A 193 -11.32 24.29 -18.00
CA PHE A 193 -12.48 23.72 -18.64
C PHE A 193 -13.02 22.64 -17.72
N SER A 194 -14.21 22.82 -17.19
CA SER A 194 -14.78 21.90 -16.21
C SER A 194 -16.15 21.42 -16.64
N SER A 195 -16.43 20.14 -16.38
CA SER A 195 -17.75 19.56 -16.64
C SER A 195 -18.14 18.59 -15.54
N GLY A 196 -19.36 18.73 -15.01
CA GLY A 196 -19.85 17.88 -13.94
C GLY A 196 -21.07 18.47 -13.21
N ALA A 197 -21.50 17.80 -12.13
CA ALA A 197 -22.65 18.30 -11.38
C ALA A 197 -22.37 19.70 -10.77
N LEU A 198 -21.20 19.85 -10.12
CA LEU A 198 -20.69 21.16 -9.73
C LEU A 198 -19.41 21.45 -10.51
N ALA A 199 -19.48 22.31 -11.49
CA ALA A 199 -18.38 22.67 -12.36
C ALA A 199 -17.89 24.09 -12.06
N ILE A 200 -16.62 24.20 -11.64
CA ILE A 200 -15.96 25.49 -11.38
C ILE A 200 -14.86 25.66 -12.42
N GLY A 201 -15.08 26.47 -13.41
CA GLY A 201 -14.18 26.70 -14.52
C GLY A 201 -13.61 28.14 -14.53
N LYS A 202 -12.40 28.29 -15.12
CA LYS A 202 -11.90 29.62 -15.40
C LYS A 202 -12.55 30.19 -16.69
N TYR A 203 -12.56 29.36 -17.75
CA TYR A 203 -13.09 29.78 -19.05
C TYR A 203 -14.50 29.25 -19.27
N ILE A 204 -14.67 27.94 -19.12
CA ILE A 204 -15.94 27.27 -19.37
C ILE A 204 -16.25 26.29 -18.23
N ALA A 205 -17.49 26.32 -17.78
CA ALA A 205 -18.08 25.32 -16.92
C ALA A 205 -19.40 24.82 -17.51
N VAL A 206 -19.56 23.51 -17.54
CA VAL A 206 -20.79 22.85 -18.03
C VAL A 206 -21.28 21.86 -16.98
N GLY A 207 -22.53 22.01 -16.53
CA GLY A 207 -23.07 21.10 -15.52
C GLY A 207 -24.39 21.54 -14.92
N ASP A 208 -24.78 20.92 -13.83
CA ASP A 208 -26.00 21.29 -13.12
C ASP A 208 -25.82 22.66 -12.40
N HIS A 209 -24.69 22.80 -11.69
CA HIS A 209 -24.24 24.06 -11.11
C HIS A 209 -22.90 24.47 -11.77
N ALA A 210 -22.94 25.47 -12.62
CA ALA A 210 -21.79 25.93 -13.39
C ALA A 210 -21.34 27.31 -12.98
N HIS A 211 -20.05 27.47 -12.63
CA HIS A 211 -19.42 28.74 -12.29
C HIS A 211 -18.19 28.97 -13.17
N ALA A 212 -18.23 29.92 -14.09
CA ALA A 212 -17.13 30.25 -15.00
C ALA A 212 -17.31 31.57 -15.68
N MET A 213 -16.39 31.99 -16.55
CA MET A 213 -16.64 33.12 -17.46
C MET A 213 -17.78 32.78 -18.44
N ILE A 214 -17.77 31.55 -19.00
CA ILE A 214 -18.91 30.99 -19.72
C ILE A 214 -19.45 29.86 -18.87
N ALA A 215 -20.66 30.01 -18.37
CA ALA A 215 -21.33 29.00 -17.57
C ALA A 215 -22.58 28.47 -18.30
N ILE A 216 -22.67 27.18 -18.44
CA ILE A 216 -23.79 26.46 -19.02
C ILE A 216 -24.31 25.47 -17.97
N GLY A 217 -25.47 25.80 -17.39
CA GLY A 217 -26.01 25.05 -16.26
C GLY A 217 -27.49 24.77 -16.38
N GLN A 218 -27.97 23.68 -15.83
CA GLN A 218 -29.39 23.36 -15.76
C GLN A 218 -30.08 24.08 -14.61
N THR A 219 -29.50 24.02 -13.42
CA THR A 219 -30.09 24.61 -12.20
C THR A 219 -29.50 25.97 -11.90
N VAL A 220 -28.17 26.11 -11.98
CA VAL A 220 -27.46 27.38 -11.73
C VAL A 220 -26.39 27.55 -12.79
N ALA A 221 -26.39 28.74 -13.44
CA ALA A 221 -25.30 29.15 -14.31
C ALA A 221 -24.86 30.57 -13.89
N ASP A 222 -23.66 30.69 -13.33
CA ASP A 222 -23.07 31.94 -12.89
C ASP A 222 -21.83 32.23 -13.76
N GLY A 223 -22.03 33.08 -14.76
CA GLY A 223 -21.01 33.45 -15.74
C GLY A 223 -20.71 34.95 -15.71
N ASN A 224 -19.42 35.30 -15.62
CA ASN A 224 -18.98 36.69 -15.59
C ASN A 224 -19.13 37.41 -16.95
N VAL A 225 -18.98 36.66 -18.04
CA VAL A 225 -19.04 37.20 -19.40
C VAL A 225 -20.28 36.70 -20.13
N TYR A 226 -20.57 35.43 -20.00
CA TYR A 226 -21.72 34.80 -20.61
C TYR A 226 -22.28 33.75 -19.65
N SER A 227 -23.58 33.81 -19.37
CA SER A 227 -24.27 32.78 -18.57
C SER A 227 -25.48 32.27 -19.32
N HIS A 228 -25.70 30.97 -19.26
CA HIS A 228 -26.80 30.27 -19.89
C HIS A 228 -27.37 29.22 -18.94
N ILE A 229 -28.65 29.24 -18.75
CA ILE A 229 -29.39 28.26 -17.92
C ILE A 229 -30.20 27.39 -18.88
N GLY A 230 -29.99 26.06 -18.78
CA GLY A 230 -30.61 25.07 -19.65
C GLY A 230 -29.64 24.52 -20.70
N ASP A 231 -30.18 23.83 -21.69
CA ASP A 231 -29.38 23.22 -22.77
C ASP A 231 -28.89 24.29 -23.76
N LEU A 232 -27.66 24.15 -24.24
CA LEU A 232 -27.11 24.99 -25.29
C LEU A 232 -27.94 24.86 -26.56
N THR A 233 -28.49 25.94 -27.03
CA THR A 233 -29.22 25.94 -28.31
C THR A 233 -28.25 26.15 -29.46
N THR A 234 -28.59 25.65 -30.65
CA THR A 234 -27.75 25.79 -31.85
C THR A 234 -27.47 27.28 -32.18
N ALA A 235 -28.34 28.20 -31.75
CA ALA A 235 -28.16 29.64 -31.91
C ALA A 235 -27.07 30.25 -31.01
N ASP A 236 -26.74 29.61 -29.90
CA ASP A 236 -25.74 30.11 -28.92
C ASP A 236 -24.32 29.62 -29.25
N ILE A 237 -24.16 28.54 -30.01
CA ILE A 237 -22.87 27.97 -30.39
C ILE A 237 -21.94 29.00 -31.07
N PRO A 238 -22.38 29.81 -32.06
CA PRO A 238 -21.51 30.80 -32.70
C PRO A 238 -20.97 31.84 -31.73
N LYS A 239 -21.79 32.33 -30.78
CA LYS A 239 -21.37 33.31 -29.76
C LYS A 239 -20.33 32.77 -28.82
N VAL A 240 -20.52 31.52 -28.36
CA VAL A 240 -19.55 30.82 -27.50
C VAL A 240 -18.23 30.61 -28.23
N VAL A 241 -18.27 30.17 -29.50
CA VAL A 241 -17.09 29.99 -30.33
C VAL A 241 -16.33 31.26 -30.58
N GLU A 242 -17.03 32.35 -30.91
CA GLU A 242 -16.43 33.67 -31.14
C GLU A 242 -15.74 34.18 -29.85
N TRP A 243 -16.40 34.05 -28.72
CA TRP A 243 -15.81 34.41 -27.43
C TRP A 243 -14.55 33.59 -27.11
N LEU A 244 -14.59 32.25 -27.36
CA LEU A 244 -13.45 31.35 -27.18
C LEU A 244 -12.26 31.74 -28.04
N ASP A 245 -12.54 32.20 -29.28
CA ASP A 245 -11.47 32.58 -30.20
C ASP A 245 -10.78 33.89 -29.81
N GLY A 246 -11.53 34.80 -29.17
CA GLY A 246 -11.00 36.09 -28.70
C GLY A 246 -10.29 36.06 -27.35
N ASN A 247 -10.70 35.18 -26.44
CA ASN A 247 -10.29 35.25 -25.03
C ASN A 247 -9.38 34.13 -24.54
N ILE A 248 -9.30 33.00 -25.26
CA ILE A 248 -8.42 31.91 -24.90
C ILE A 248 -7.02 32.14 -25.44
N PRO A 249 -5.97 32.05 -24.60
CA PRO A 249 -4.59 32.20 -25.02
C PRO A 249 -4.19 31.15 -26.09
N ALA A 250 -3.30 31.52 -27.01
CA ALA A 250 -2.86 30.66 -28.11
C ALA A 250 -2.28 29.29 -27.66
N TRP A 251 -1.62 29.21 -26.51
CA TRP A 251 -1.08 27.99 -25.94
C TRP A 251 -2.15 26.96 -25.50
N LEU A 252 -3.39 27.39 -25.32
CA LEU A 252 -4.57 26.58 -25.05
C LEU A 252 -5.39 26.25 -26.32
N GLY A 253 -4.90 26.58 -27.50
CA GLY A 253 -5.61 26.33 -28.77
C GLY A 253 -6.03 24.88 -29.00
N TRP A 254 -5.23 23.92 -28.52
CA TRP A 254 -5.56 22.51 -28.54
C TRP A 254 -6.77 22.16 -27.65
N ALA A 255 -6.87 22.74 -26.46
CA ALA A 255 -8.01 22.51 -25.55
C ALA A 255 -9.29 23.15 -26.12
N LYS A 256 -9.16 24.32 -26.75
CA LYS A 256 -10.26 24.96 -27.49
C LYS A 256 -10.78 24.09 -28.61
N ALA A 257 -9.88 23.43 -29.37
CA ALA A 257 -10.26 22.51 -30.45
C ALA A 257 -11.06 21.31 -29.95
N ILE A 258 -10.66 20.71 -28.82
CA ILE A 258 -11.39 19.62 -28.17
C ILE A 258 -12.79 20.09 -27.75
N PHE A 259 -12.89 21.28 -27.17
CA PHE A 259 -14.18 21.81 -26.72
C PHE A 259 -15.12 22.15 -27.87
N LYS A 260 -14.60 22.70 -28.97
CA LYS A 260 -15.37 22.94 -30.20
C LYS A 260 -15.92 21.62 -30.79
N PHE A 261 -15.12 20.54 -30.75
CA PHE A 261 -15.56 19.22 -31.19
C PHE A 261 -16.68 18.64 -30.32
N TYR A 262 -16.69 18.94 -29.02
CA TYR A 262 -17.71 18.43 -28.09
C TYR A 262 -19.03 19.18 -28.18
N ILE A 263 -19.04 20.45 -28.64
CA ILE A 263 -20.23 21.29 -28.76
C ILE A 263 -20.94 21.08 -30.13
N HIS A 264 -20.23 20.60 -31.14
CA HIS A 264 -20.78 20.22 -32.43
C HIS A 264 -21.33 18.78 -32.43
#